data_d41242af68c9fc4550ab492a0d30ea98
#
_entry.id   d41242af68c9fc4550ab492a0d30ea98
#
_cell.length_a   1.000
_cell.length_b   1.000
_cell.length_c   1.000
_cell.angle_alpha   90.00
_cell.angle_beta   90.00
_cell.angle_gamma   90.00
#
_symmetry.space_group_name_H-M   'P 1'
#
loop_
_entity.id
_entity.type
_entity.pdbx_description
1 polymer ?
#
loop_
_entity_poly.entity_id
_entity_poly.type
_entity_poly.pdbx_seq_one_letter_code
_entity_poly.pdbx_strand_id
1 'polypeptide(L)'
;MPLHLIFLFRSRPDTSRARFLEHWAVRHAPLVAALPQVRAYVRNVIAPVAAPSQPWQGVEELWVDDERAADELFASEAWRRGPLADESNFVDTKAVLRLRVSDHAVIAGVPVARDETLPKRMTFFRHKPGTTRGEALHYWRHQHGPLAASAPGVRRYVQSTVAADEANGSPFDGVAQIWLESDAALGALAASALFRERIKPDEANFVAVEHNLTLAVHEQREVWPAQAGAIACANVDAAQMRRGAGSEE
;
A
#
# COMPACT_ATOMS: atom_id res chain seq x y z
N MET A 1 6.41 -1.83 16.84
CA MET A 1 5.74 -2.47 15.69
C MET A 1 6.42 -1.97 14.44
N PRO A 2 6.61 -2.79 13.42
CA PRO A 2 7.22 -2.32 12.17
C PRO A 2 6.46 -1.11 11.64
N LEU A 3 7.20 -0.07 11.25
CA LEU A 3 6.66 1.07 10.56
C LEU A 3 6.66 0.80 9.06
N HIS A 4 5.57 1.11 8.40
CA HIS A 4 5.40 0.99 6.96
C HIS A 4 5.51 2.36 6.31
N LEU A 5 6.34 2.47 5.27
CA LEU A 5 6.58 3.65 4.47
C LEU A 5 6.10 3.40 3.05
N ILE A 6 5.32 4.31 2.49
CA ILE A 6 4.82 4.23 1.10
C ILE A 6 5.29 5.45 0.33
N PHE A 7 5.90 5.21 -0.84
CA PHE A 7 6.33 6.27 -1.75
C PHE A 7 5.65 6.13 -3.11
N LEU A 8 5.08 7.21 -3.63
CA LEU A 8 4.52 7.25 -4.98
C LEU A 8 5.46 8.02 -5.88
N PHE A 9 5.77 7.44 -7.02
CA PHE A 9 6.69 8.00 -8.01
C PHE A 9 6.01 8.35 -9.32
N ARG A 10 6.34 9.53 -9.84
CA ARG A 10 6.16 9.92 -11.24
C ARG A 10 7.50 9.87 -11.94
N SER A 11 7.52 9.45 -13.21
CA SER A 11 8.75 9.61 -14.00
C SER A 11 9.05 11.08 -14.25
N ARG A 12 10.32 11.39 -14.45
CA ARG A 12 10.71 12.68 -15.02
C ARG A 12 10.00 12.88 -16.37
N PRO A 13 9.68 14.13 -16.75
CA PRO A 13 9.03 14.44 -18.04
C PRO A 13 9.80 13.93 -19.26
N ASP A 14 11.15 13.86 -19.15
CA ASP A 14 12.06 13.43 -20.21
C ASP A 14 12.39 11.93 -20.17
N THR A 15 11.76 11.18 -19.27
CA THR A 15 12.02 9.75 -19.07
C THR A 15 10.84 8.91 -19.48
N SER A 16 11.05 8.01 -20.46
CA SER A 16 10.02 7.05 -20.86
C SER A 16 9.73 6.06 -19.72
N ARG A 17 8.49 5.50 -19.75
CA ARG A 17 8.12 4.46 -18.78
C ARG A 17 9.10 3.29 -18.76
N ALA A 18 9.56 2.82 -19.90
CA ALA A 18 10.51 1.69 -19.97
C ALA A 18 11.83 2.04 -19.27
N ARG A 19 12.36 3.22 -19.53
CA ARG A 19 13.58 3.71 -18.86
C ARG A 19 13.39 3.91 -17.36
N PHE A 20 12.23 4.44 -16.94
CA PHE A 20 11.88 4.56 -15.53
C PHE A 20 11.90 3.19 -14.85
N LEU A 21 11.21 2.19 -15.39
CA LEU A 21 11.10 0.86 -14.79
C LEU A 21 12.46 0.14 -14.77
N GLU A 22 13.27 0.27 -15.81
CA GLU A 22 14.62 -0.30 -15.87
C GLU A 22 15.53 0.34 -14.82
N HIS A 23 15.59 1.67 -14.75
CA HIS A 23 16.41 2.38 -13.77
C HIS A 23 16.00 2.02 -12.34
N TRP A 24 14.69 2.04 -12.07
CA TRP A 24 14.13 1.67 -10.77
C TRP A 24 14.54 0.26 -10.35
N ALA A 25 14.44 -0.72 -11.29
CA ALA A 25 14.78 -2.12 -10.99
C ALA A 25 16.29 -2.34 -10.82
N VAL A 26 17.10 -1.78 -11.73
CA VAL A 26 18.51 -2.18 -11.86
C VAL A 26 19.45 -1.27 -11.06
N ARG A 27 19.05 -0.02 -10.80
CA ARG A 27 19.89 0.97 -10.11
C ARG A 27 19.36 1.32 -8.74
N HIS A 28 18.11 1.81 -8.68
CA HIS A 28 17.53 2.34 -7.45
C HIS A 28 17.24 1.24 -6.43
N ALA A 29 16.58 0.17 -6.85
CA ALA A 29 16.17 -0.89 -5.92
C ALA A 29 17.33 -1.54 -5.16
N PRO A 30 18.49 -1.82 -5.76
CA PRO A 30 19.66 -2.31 -5.01
C PRO A 30 20.19 -1.32 -3.97
N LEU A 31 20.10 0.00 -4.22
CA LEU A 31 20.52 1.02 -3.25
C LEU A 31 19.61 1.02 -2.02
N VAL A 32 18.29 0.91 -2.22
CA VAL A 32 17.32 0.80 -1.12
C VAL A 32 17.50 -0.51 -0.37
N ALA A 33 17.62 -1.64 -1.08
CA ALA A 33 17.76 -2.96 -0.49
C ALA A 33 19.02 -3.13 0.36
N ALA A 34 20.08 -2.35 0.08
CA ALA A 34 21.33 -2.38 0.82
C ALA A 34 21.29 -1.60 2.16
N LEU A 35 20.22 -0.86 2.44
CA LEU A 35 20.12 -0.05 3.66
C LEU A 35 19.87 -0.93 4.89
N PRO A 36 20.66 -0.81 5.96
CA PRO A 36 20.60 -1.73 7.09
C PRO A 36 19.30 -1.64 7.91
N GLN A 37 18.56 -0.53 7.80
CA GLN A 37 17.27 -0.35 8.48
C GLN A 37 16.11 -1.04 7.76
N VAL A 38 16.26 -1.39 6.49
CA VAL A 38 15.18 -1.98 5.67
C VAL A 38 14.97 -3.44 6.04
N ARG A 39 13.75 -3.78 6.45
CA ARG A 39 13.33 -5.14 6.82
C ARG A 39 12.57 -5.83 5.71
N ALA A 40 11.78 -5.07 4.95
CA ALA A 40 11.16 -5.50 3.71
C ALA A 40 11.10 -4.34 2.73
N TYR A 41 11.16 -4.66 1.44
CA TYR A 41 11.10 -3.71 0.35
C TYR A 41 10.36 -4.32 -0.83
N VAL A 42 9.31 -3.63 -1.26
CA VAL A 42 8.46 -4.05 -2.38
C VAL A 42 8.32 -2.88 -3.36
N ARG A 43 8.58 -3.16 -4.63
CA ARG A 43 8.22 -2.28 -5.73
C ARG A 43 6.90 -2.71 -6.31
N ASN A 44 5.92 -1.84 -6.34
CA ASN A 44 4.64 -2.07 -6.99
C ASN A 44 4.65 -1.37 -8.35
N VAL A 45 4.84 -2.16 -9.39
CA VAL A 45 4.81 -1.68 -10.78
C VAL A 45 3.37 -1.47 -11.19
N ILE A 46 2.99 -0.23 -11.49
CA ILE A 46 1.62 0.09 -11.90
C ILE A 46 1.36 -0.52 -13.27
N ALA A 47 0.26 -1.27 -13.39
CA ALA A 47 -0.15 -1.87 -14.65
C ALA A 47 -0.42 -0.77 -15.73
N PRO A 48 -0.07 -1.00 -16.99
CA PRO A 48 -0.44 -0.10 -18.08
C PRO A 48 -1.97 0.01 -18.14
N VAL A 49 -2.49 1.21 -17.93
CA VAL A 49 -3.92 1.51 -18.13
C VAL A 49 -4.12 2.23 -19.43
N ALA A 50 -5.22 1.93 -20.13
CA ALA A 50 -5.58 2.58 -21.38
C ALA A 50 -5.94 4.07 -21.24
N ALA A 51 -6.04 4.59 -20.00
CA ALA A 51 -6.39 5.99 -19.74
C ALA A 51 -5.13 6.86 -19.58
N PRO A 52 -5.01 7.96 -20.35
CA PRO A 52 -3.81 8.82 -20.32
C PRO A 52 -3.68 9.71 -19.09
N SER A 53 -4.59 9.62 -18.12
CA SER A 53 -4.70 10.57 -17.00
C SER A 53 -3.99 10.16 -15.71
N GLN A 54 -3.34 9.00 -15.66
CA GLN A 54 -2.70 8.50 -14.44
C GLN A 54 -1.18 8.79 -14.50
N PRO A 55 -0.69 9.79 -13.75
CA PRO A 55 0.71 10.24 -13.87
C PRO A 55 1.72 9.38 -13.11
N TRP A 56 1.26 8.49 -12.22
CA TRP A 56 2.11 7.67 -11.37
C TRP A 56 2.67 6.47 -12.15
N GLN A 57 3.92 6.11 -11.88
CA GLN A 57 4.62 5.02 -12.56
C GLN A 57 4.88 3.84 -11.63
N GLY A 58 5.00 4.10 -10.32
CA GLY A 58 5.26 3.07 -9.33
C GLY A 58 4.96 3.50 -7.91
N VAL A 59 4.81 2.51 -7.04
CA VAL A 59 4.67 2.69 -5.60
C VAL A 59 5.72 1.83 -4.91
N GLU A 60 6.57 2.43 -4.09
CA GLU A 60 7.47 1.70 -3.20
C GLU A 60 6.83 1.50 -1.84
N GLU A 61 7.07 0.34 -1.26
CA GLU A 61 6.72 0.03 0.12
C GLU A 61 7.97 -0.46 0.85
N LEU A 62 8.29 0.18 1.97
CA LEU A 62 9.38 -0.21 2.84
C LEU A 62 8.86 -0.45 4.26
N TRP A 63 9.42 -1.44 4.93
CA TRP A 63 9.19 -1.67 6.35
C TRP A 63 10.51 -1.54 7.10
N VAL A 64 10.45 -0.78 8.18
CA VAL A 64 11.53 -0.59 9.15
C VAL A 64 11.05 -0.98 10.54
N ASP A 65 11.95 -1.10 11.52
CA ASP A 65 11.58 -1.61 12.85
C ASP A 65 10.57 -0.71 13.59
N ASP A 66 10.76 0.62 13.51
CA ASP A 66 9.94 1.61 14.20
C ASP A 66 10.19 3.03 13.66
N GLU A 67 9.56 4.05 14.26
CA GLU A 67 9.73 5.47 13.92
C GLU A 67 11.20 5.92 14.03
N ARG A 68 11.91 5.47 15.09
CA ARG A 68 13.31 5.80 15.29
C ARG A 68 14.18 5.27 14.15
N ALA A 69 13.92 4.03 13.71
CA ALA A 69 14.64 3.43 12.58
C ALA A 69 14.35 4.18 11.26
N ALA A 70 13.14 4.71 11.08
CA ALA A 70 12.80 5.56 9.92
C ALA A 70 13.54 6.90 9.97
N ASP A 71 13.61 7.54 11.13
CA ASP A 71 14.34 8.80 11.29
C ASP A 71 15.85 8.60 11.07
N GLU A 72 16.43 7.53 11.63
CA GLU A 72 17.83 7.14 11.38
C GLU A 72 18.07 6.84 9.89
N LEU A 73 17.15 6.15 9.23
CA LEU A 73 17.21 5.87 7.79
C LEU A 73 17.34 7.18 6.99
N PHE A 74 16.39 8.10 7.16
CA PHE A 74 16.34 9.33 6.39
C PHE A 74 17.46 10.31 6.74
N ALA A 75 17.98 10.28 7.99
CA ALA A 75 19.13 11.07 8.40
C ALA A 75 20.47 10.47 7.94
N SER A 76 20.50 9.20 7.51
CA SER A 76 21.74 8.52 7.16
C SER A 76 22.40 9.08 5.90
N GLU A 77 23.73 9.05 5.87
CA GLU A 77 24.50 9.40 4.66
C GLU A 77 24.25 8.40 3.52
N ALA A 78 24.03 7.14 3.87
CA ALA A 78 23.72 6.07 2.92
C ALA A 78 22.41 6.35 2.16
N TRP A 79 21.35 6.79 2.86
CA TRP A 79 20.11 7.23 2.23
C TRP A 79 20.33 8.44 1.33
N ARG A 80 20.96 9.49 1.87
CA ARG A 80 21.11 10.76 1.16
C ARG A 80 21.96 10.66 -0.10
N ARG A 81 23.07 9.91 -0.05
CA ARG A 81 23.99 9.73 -1.19
C ARG A 81 23.60 8.57 -2.10
N GLY A 82 22.81 7.65 -1.60
CA GLY A 82 22.29 6.50 -2.36
C GLY A 82 20.89 6.80 -2.95
N PRO A 83 19.83 6.24 -2.38
CA PRO A 83 18.49 6.31 -2.95
C PRO A 83 18.00 7.73 -3.22
N LEU A 84 18.12 8.64 -2.25
CA LEU A 84 17.61 10.02 -2.40
C LEU A 84 18.31 10.78 -3.53
N ALA A 85 19.63 10.64 -3.66
CA ALA A 85 20.38 11.28 -4.75
C ALA A 85 20.02 10.66 -6.11
N ASP A 86 19.80 9.33 -6.14
CA ASP A 86 19.46 8.60 -7.35
C ASP A 86 18.06 8.91 -7.89
N GLU A 87 17.10 9.27 -7.02
CA GLU A 87 15.75 9.68 -7.44
C GLU A 87 15.79 10.72 -8.58
N SER A 88 16.69 11.66 -8.53
CA SER A 88 16.83 12.73 -9.54
C SER A 88 17.13 12.22 -10.95
N ASN A 89 17.58 10.98 -11.11
CA ASN A 89 17.93 10.38 -12.39
C ASN A 89 16.69 9.86 -13.14
N PHE A 90 15.61 9.51 -12.45
CA PHE A 90 14.44 8.87 -13.07
C PHE A 90 13.08 9.36 -12.56
N VAL A 91 13.03 9.99 -11.37
CA VAL A 91 11.81 10.46 -10.72
C VAL A 91 11.67 11.98 -10.87
N ASP A 92 10.45 12.47 -11.04
CA ASP A 92 10.10 13.86 -10.79
C ASP A 92 10.11 14.12 -9.28
N THR A 93 11.25 14.58 -8.77
CA THR A 93 11.46 14.76 -7.33
C THR A 93 10.52 15.79 -6.67
N LYS A 94 9.88 16.67 -7.48
CA LYS A 94 8.88 17.62 -6.99
C LYS A 94 7.50 16.99 -6.78
N ALA A 95 7.30 15.82 -7.35
CA ALA A 95 6.02 15.10 -7.31
C ALA A 95 6.07 13.81 -6.49
N VAL A 96 7.18 13.51 -5.80
CA VAL A 96 7.26 12.34 -4.91
C VAL A 96 6.37 12.56 -3.71
N LEU A 97 5.49 11.60 -3.47
CA LEU A 97 4.71 11.55 -2.24
C LEU A 97 5.29 10.48 -1.32
N ARG A 98 5.53 10.85 -0.06
CA ARG A 98 6.03 9.95 1.00
C ARG A 98 5.02 9.90 2.13
N LEU A 99 4.65 8.70 2.55
CA LEU A 99 3.66 8.47 3.60
C LEU A 99 4.23 7.51 4.64
N ARG A 100 4.13 7.87 5.92
CA ARG A 100 4.23 6.94 7.04
C ARG A 100 2.84 6.40 7.32
N VAL A 101 2.70 5.09 7.41
CA VAL A 101 1.39 4.47 7.62
C VAL A 101 1.42 3.41 8.71
N SER A 102 0.26 3.22 9.32
CA SER A 102 0.00 2.14 10.28
C SER A 102 -0.96 1.14 9.64
N ASP A 103 -0.55 -0.12 9.59
CA ASP A 103 -1.30 -1.19 8.95
C ASP A 103 -2.29 -1.88 9.89
N HIS A 104 -3.46 -2.18 9.37
CA HIS A 104 -4.46 -3.05 9.98
C HIS A 104 -4.87 -4.13 8.97
N ALA A 105 -4.57 -5.39 9.30
CA ALA A 105 -4.98 -6.51 8.45
C ALA A 105 -6.45 -6.86 8.71
N VAL A 106 -7.31 -6.63 7.71
CA VAL A 106 -8.70 -7.09 7.71
C VAL A 106 -8.74 -8.57 7.35
N ILE A 107 -7.95 -8.96 6.33
CA ILE A 107 -7.65 -10.35 5.98
C ILE A 107 -6.12 -10.47 5.96
N ALA A 108 -5.56 -11.19 6.91
CA ALA A 108 -4.12 -11.41 6.97
C ALA A 108 -3.60 -12.20 5.75
N GLY A 109 -4.42 -13.12 5.27
CA GLY A 109 -4.09 -14.00 4.15
C GLY A 109 -3.06 -15.06 4.50
N VAL A 110 -2.79 -15.94 3.55
CA VAL A 110 -1.68 -16.90 3.63
C VAL A 110 -0.39 -16.14 3.30
N PRO A 111 0.73 -16.41 3.97
CA PRO A 111 2.02 -15.85 3.58
C PRO A 111 2.30 -16.13 2.11
N VAL A 112 2.65 -15.09 1.37
CA VAL A 112 2.98 -15.17 -0.06
C VAL A 112 4.47 -15.44 -0.18
N ALA A 113 4.87 -16.42 -0.99
CA ALA A 113 6.29 -16.69 -1.24
C ALA A 113 6.95 -15.50 -1.93
N ARG A 114 8.28 -15.35 -1.79
CA ARG A 114 9.03 -14.22 -2.36
C ARG A 114 8.83 -14.08 -3.88
N ASP A 115 8.77 -15.19 -4.57
CA ASP A 115 8.63 -15.31 -6.01
C ASP A 115 7.17 -15.38 -6.51
N GLU A 116 6.21 -15.49 -5.58
CA GLU A 116 4.79 -15.47 -5.92
C GLU A 116 4.30 -14.03 -6.08
N THR A 117 3.88 -13.66 -7.28
CA THR A 117 3.27 -12.36 -7.56
C THR A 117 1.75 -12.48 -7.58
N LEU A 118 1.08 -11.81 -6.65
CA LEU A 118 -0.37 -11.67 -6.67
C LEU A 118 -0.75 -10.30 -7.27
N PRO A 119 -1.81 -10.24 -8.08
CA PRO A 119 -2.39 -8.97 -8.48
C PRO A 119 -2.82 -8.20 -7.24
N LYS A 120 -2.47 -6.92 -7.20
CA LYS A 120 -2.78 -6.04 -6.09
C LYS A 120 -3.48 -4.79 -6.58
N ARG A 121 -4.50 -4.39 -5.85
CA ARG A 121 -5.16 -3.10 -6.01
C ARG A 121 -4.82 -2.22 -4.82
N MET A 122 -4.34 -1.02 -5.08
CA MET A 122 -4.12 0.01 -4.07
C MET A 122 -5.09 1.17 -4.32
N THR A 123 -5.87 1.56 -3.30
CA THR A 123 -6.76 2.72 -3.38
C THR A 123 -6.38 3.71 -2.31
N PHE A 124 -5.82 4.83 -2.73
CA PHE A 124 -5.50 5.97 -1.88
C PHE A 124 -6.73 6.87 -1.81
N PHE A 125 -7.12 7.27 -0.60
CA PHE A 125 -8.33 8.05 -0.40
C PHE A 125 -8.16 9.14 0.65
N ARG A 126 -9.02 10.15 0.57
CA ARG A 126 -9.22 11.18 1.59
C ARG A 126 -10.65 11.08 2.14
N HIS A 127 -10.84 11.41 3.41
CA HIS A 127 -12.17 11.47 4.00
C HIS A 127 -13.06 12.50 3.29
N LYS A 128 -14.36 12.24 3.26
CA LYS A 128 -15.30 13.13 2.58
C LYS A 128 -15.48 14.45 3.33
N PRO A 129 -15.74 15.57 2.63
CA PRO A 129 -16.13 16.83 3.25
C PRO A 129 -17.33 16.65 4.20
N GLY A 130 -17.27 17.31 5.35
CA GLY A 130 -18.34 17.25 6.35
C GLY A 130 -18.22 16.09 7.35
N THR A 131 -17.21 15.22 7.20
CA THR A 131 -16.84 14.23 8.24
C THR A 131 -15.46 14.55 8.78
N THR A 132 -15.18 14.13 10.00
CA THR A 132 -13.82 14.14 10.53
C THR A 132 -13.03 12.95 9.99
N ARG A 133 -11.72 13.11 9.92
CA ARG A 133 -10.82 12.00 9.57
C ARG A 133 -11.03 10.77 10.49
N GLY A 134 -11.22 11.01 11.80
CA GLY A 134 -11.45 9.94 12.78
C GLY A 134 -12.73 9.16 12.50
N GLU A 135 -13.83 9.82 12.21
CA GLU A 135 -15.11 9.19 11.83
C GLU A 135 -14.97 8.36 10.56
N ALA A 136 -14.31 8.90 9.54
CA ALA A 136 -14.09 8.21 8.28
C ALA A 136 -13.23 6.95 8.44
N LEU A 137 -12.12 7.03 9.19
CA LEU A 137 -11.25 5.90 9.47
C LEU A 137 -11.93 4.83 10.33
N HIS A 138 -12.78 5.26 11.29
CA HIS A 138 -13.59 4.34 12.09
C HIS A 138 -14.60 3.59 11.21
N TYR A 139 -15.35 4.32 10.34
CA TYR A 139 -16.28 3.71 9.38
C TYR A 139 -15.56 2.73 8.45
N TRP A 140 -14.44 3.14 7.88
CA TRP A 140 -13.62 2.30 7.02
C TRP A 140 -13.22 1.00 7.70
N ARG A 141 -12.80 1.07 8.96
CA ARG A 141 -12.33 -0.09 9.72
C ARG A 141 -13.47 -1.05 10.08
N HIS A 142 -14.60 -0.52 10.55
CA HIS A 142 -15.63 -1.33 11.21
C HIS A 142 -16.85 -1.61 10.34
N GLN A 143 -17.05 -0.87 9.25
CA GLN A 143 -18.19 -1.05 8.34
C GLN A 143 -17.73 -1.47 6.94
N HIS A 144 -16.99 -0.60 6.26
CA HIS A 144 -16.55 -0.84 4.89
C HIS A 144 -15.54 -1.99 4.78
N GLY A 145 -14.60 -2.10 5.71
CA GLY A 145 -13.57 -3.14 5.70
C GLY A 145 -14.14 -4.55 5.67
N PRO A 146 -15.02 -4.93 6.61
CA PRO A 146 -15.70 -6.24 6.59
C PRO A 146 -16.53 -6.48 5.32
N LEU A 147 -17.19 -5.43 4.80
CA LEU A 147 -17.96 -5.53 3.56
C LEU A 147 -17.02 -5.82 2.36
N ALA A 148 -15.94 -5.08 2.21
CA ALA A 148 -14.97 -5.29 1.14
C ALA A 148 -14.24 -6.64 1.25
N ALA A 149 -13.98 -7.09 2.47
CA ALA A 149 -13.37 -8.40 2.76
C ALA A 149 -14.27 -9.59 2.35
N SER A 150 -15.60 -9.40 2.28
CA SER A 150 -16.53 -10.43 1.86
C SER A 150 -16.50 -10.71 0.34
N ALA A 151 -15.76 -9.91 -0.42
CA ALA A 151 -15.70 -10.07 -1.87
C ALA A 151 -14.93 -11.34 -2.27
N PRO A 152 -15.46 -12.14 -3.22
CA PRO A 152 -14.80 -13.38 -3.65
C PRO A 152 -13.48 -13.07 -4.34
N GLY A 153 -12.50 -13.99 -4.17
CA GLY A 153 -11.17 -13.86 -4.78
C GLY A 153 -10.19 -12.94 -4.03
N VAL A 154 -10.64 -12.30 -2.94
CA VAL A 154 -9.75 -11.53 -2.07
C VAL A 154 -8.93 -12.50 -1.20
N ARG A 155 -7.61 -12.45 -1.38
CA ARG A 155 -6.65 -13.29 -0.65
C ARG A 155 -6.10 -12.58 0.59
N ARG A 156 -5.91 -11.29 0.51
CA ARG A 156 -5.41 -10.43 1.58
C ARG A 156 -6.02 -9.05 1.46
N TYR A 157 -6.27 -8.41 2.61
CA TYR A 157 -6.72 -7.01 2.66
C TYR A 157 -6.07 -6.30 3.84
N VAL A 158 -5.37 -5.23 3.55
CA VAL A 158 -4.71 -4.37 4.55
C VAL A 158 -5.22 -2.95 4.39
N GLN A 159 -5.55 -2.34 5.53
CA GLN A 159 -5.90 -0.93 5.66
C GLN A 159 -4.69 -0.20 6.24
N SER A 160 -4.03 0.62 5.44
CA SER A 160 -2.88 1.43 5.84
C SER A 160 -3.34 2.85 6.11
N THR A 161 -3.33 3.27 7.37
CA THR A 161 -3.75 4.61 7.80
C THR A 161 -2.53 5.54 7.83
N VAL A 162 -2.61 6.68 7.16
CA VAL A 162 -1.54 7.69 7.16
C VAL A 162 -1.35 8.25 8.57
N ALA A 163 -0.11 8.48 8.99
CA ALA A 163 0.22 9.04 10.31
C ALA A 163 -0.44 10.43 10.50
N ALA A 164 -0.87 10.73 11.74
CA ALA A 164 -1.68 11.93 12.01
C ALA A 164 -0.92 13.24 11.81
N ASP A 165 0.36 13.26 12.06
CA ASP A 165 1.27 14.39 11.86
C ASP A 165 1.52 14.69 10.37
N GLU A 166 1.45 13.67 9.53
CA GLU A 166 1.58 13.81 8.06
C GLU A 166 0.24 14.10 7.37
N ALA A 167 -0.90 13.70 7.97
CA ALA A 167 -2.22 13.80 7.35
C ALA A 167 -2.62 15.22 6.97
N ASN A 168 -2.15 16.23 7.70
CA ASN A 168 -2.42 17.65 7.41
C ASN A 168 -1.73 18.15 6.12
N GLY A 169 -0.62 17.55 5.73
CA GLY A 169 0.13 17.86 4.50
C GLY A 169 -0.09 16.85 3.38
N SER A 170 -0.66 15.68 3.70
CA SER A 170 -0.90 14.61 2.74
C SER A 170 -2.23 14.82 1.98
N PRO A 171 -2.29 14.49 0.68
CA PRO A 171 -3.54 14.45 -0.05
C PRO A 171 -4.42 13.23 0.33
N PHE A 172 -3.90 12.28 1.14
CA PHE A 172 -4.57 11.05 1.49
C PHE A 172 -4.57 10.79 3.00
N ASP A 173 -5.62 10.13 3.48
CA ASP A 173 -5.78 9.70 4.87
C ASP A 173 -5.51 8.19 5.04
N GLY A 174 -5.67 7.44 3.97
CA GLY A 174 -5.49 5.99 4.00
C GLY A 174 -5.25 5.37 2.65
N VAL A 175 -4.77 4.12 2.68
CA VAL A 175 -4.51 3.28 1.52
C VAL A 175 -5.14 1.90 1.75
N ALA A 176 -6.17 1.56 0.98
CA ALA A 176 -6.70 0.21 0.93
C ALA A 176 -5.84 -0.64 0.00
N GLN A 177 -5.31 -1.74 0.51
CA GLN A 177 -4.45 -2.66 -0.23
C GLN A 177 -5.13 -4.02 -0.28
N ILE A 178 -5.54 -4.46 -1.47
CA ILE A 178 -6.25 -5.72 -1.69
C ILE A 178 -5.46 -6.58 -2.66
N TRP A 179 -5.10 -7.79 -2.23
CA TRP A 179 -4.49 -8.80 -3.08
C TRP A 179 -5.54 -9.81 -3.52
N LEU A 180 -5.51 -10.17 -4.79
CA LEU A 180 -6.44 -11.10 -5.40
C LEU A 180 -5.70 -12.33 -5.90
N GLU A 181 -6.42 -13.43 -6.06
CA GLU A 181 -5.83 -14.71 -6.46
C GLU A 181 -5.35 -14.74 -7.92
N SER A 182 -5.85 -13.84 -8.78
CA SER A 182 -5.46 -13.74 -10.19
C SER A 182 -5.91 -12.41 -10.81
N ASP A 183 -5.36 -12.06 -11.97
CA ASP A 183 -5.83 -10.91 -12.77
C ASP A 183 -7.29 -11.07 -13.21
N ALA A 184 -7.72 -12.32 -13.46
CA ALA A 184 -9.12 -12.62 -13.75
C ALA A 184 -10.02 -12.30 -12.55
N ALA A 185 -9.58 -12.60 -11.31
CA ALA A 185 -10.29 -12.24 -10.09
C ALA A 185 -10.38 -10.72 -9.89
N LEU A 186 -9.36 -9.96 -10.27
CA LEU A 186 -9.40 -8.49 -10.24
C LEU A 186 -10.49 -7.95 -11.18
N GLY A 187 -10.59 -8.47 -12.41
CA GLY A 187 -11.64 -8.12 -13.34
C GLY A 187 -13.03 -8.55 -12.86
N ALA A 188 -13.15 -9.78 -12.34
CA ALA A 188 -14.39 -10.33 -11.82
C ALA A 188 -14.90 -9.54 -10.61
N LEU A 189 -14.01 -9.11 -9.71
CA LEU A 189 -14.37 -8.25 -8.58
C LEU A 189 -15.06 -6.97 -9.06
N ALA A 190 -14.45 -6.23 -9.98
CA ALA A 190 -15.00 -4.98 -10.50
C ALA A 190 -16.34 -5.17 -11.23
N ALA A 191 -16.55 -6.33 -11.87
CA ALA A 191 -17.78 -6.70 -12.58
C ALA A 191 -18.85 -7.28 -11.65
N SER A 192 -18.54 -7.67 -10.42
CA SER A 192 -19.48 -8.33 -9.52
C SER A 192 -20.63 -7.41 -9.07
N ALA A 193 -21.82 -7.97 -8.85
CA ALA A 193 -22.95 -7.23 -8.28
C ALA A 193 -22.62 -6.71 -6.88
N LEU A 194 -21.93 -7.51 -6.05
CA LEU A 194 -21.49 -7.09 -4.72
C LEU A 194 -20.63 -5.82 -4.76
N PHE A 195 -19.67 -5.76 -5.67
CA PHE A 195 -18.83 -4.56 -5.80
C PHE A 195 -19.63 -3.36 -6.29
N ARG A 196 -20.40 -3.51 -7.37
CA ARG A 196 -21.11 -2.39 -8.00
C ARG A 196 -22.29 -1.85 -7.18
N GLU A 197 -22.99 -2.73 -6.48
CA GLU A 197 -24.24 -2.38 -5.81
C GLU A 197 -24.07 -2.14 -4.31
N ARG A 198 -22.98 -2.63 -3.71
CA ARG A 198 -22.75 -2.51 -2.27
C ARG A 198 -21.41 -1.89 -1.92
N ILE A 199 -20.27 -2.48 -2.36
CA ILE A 199 -18.93 -2.02 -1.93
C ILE A 199 -18.65 -0.62 -2.48
N LYS A 200 -18.83 -0.41 -3.78
CA LYS A 200 -18.52 0.88 -4.42
C LYS A 200 -19.43 2.03 -3.97
N PRO A 201 -20.75 1.87 -3.85
CA PRO A 201 -21.62 2.90 -3.29
C PRO A 201 -21.33 3.22 -1.82
N ASP A 202 -20.91 2.23 -1.03
CA ASP A 202 -20.61 2.41 0.38
C ASP A 202 -19.39 3.33 0.62
N GLU A 203 -18.46 3.44 -0.35
CA GLU A 203 -17.34 4.38 -0.28
C GLU A 203 -17.82 5.83 -0.03
N ALA A 204 -18.94 6.25 -0.62
CA ALA A 204 -19.48 7.61 -0.46
C ALA A 204 -19.88 7.96 0.99
N ASN A 205 -19.97 6.98 1.89
CA ASN A 205 -20.26 7.22 3.30
C ASN A 205 -19.08 7.84 4.05
N PHE A 206 -17.83 7.60 3.61
CA PHE A 206 -16.64 8.00 4.35
C PHE A 206 -15.54 8.65 3.53
N VAL A 207 -15.51 8.49 2.19
CA VAL A 207 -14.45 9.06 1.33
C VAL A 207 -14.97 10.05 0.30
N ALA A 208 -14.10 10.99 -0.08
CA ALA A 208 -14.28 11.89 -1.23
C ALA A 208 -13.95 11.09 -2.51
N VAL A 209 -14.94 10.37 -3.04
CA VAL A 209 -14.77 9.33 -4.08
C VAL A 209 -14.11 9.89 -5.35
N GLU A 210 -14.37 11.16 -5.68
CA GLU A 210 -13.82 11.88 -6.83
C GLU A 210 -12.31 12.14 -6.72
N HIS A 211 -11.75 12.05 -5.52
CA HIS A 211 -10.32 12.23 -5.25
C HIS A 211 -9.57 10.92 -5.02
N ASN A 212 -10.25 9.78 -5.14
CA ASN A 212 -9.62 8.49 -4.99
C ASN A 212 -8.61 8.22 -6.12
N LEU A 213 -7.41 7.80 -5.72
CA LEU A 213 -6.42 7.25 -6.65
C LEU A 213 -6.42 5.72 -6.52
N THR A 214 -6.91 5.03 -7.55
CA THR A 214 -6.92 3.57 -7.60
C THR A 214 -5.90 3.06 -8.61
N LEU A 215 -5.00 2.19 -8.15
CA LEU A 215 -3.91 1.62 -8.93
C LEU A 215 -4.01 0.09 -8.92
N ALA A 216 -3.95 -0.52 -10.11
CA ALA A 216 -3.65 -1.94 -10.26
C ALA A 216 -2.13 -2.09 -10.38
N VAL A 217 -1.54 -2.93 -9.55
CA VAL A 217 -0.08 -3.06 -9.47
C VAL A 217 0.35 -4.52 -9.43
N HIS A 218 1.59 -4.76 -9.87
CA HIS A 218 2.29 -6.03 -9.72
C HIS A 218 3.47 -5.85 -8.77
N GLU A 219 3.49 -6.64 -7.69
CA GLU A 219 4.56 -6.59 -6.71
C GLU A 219 5.85 -7.22 -7.23
N GLN A 220 6.98 -6.57 -6.88
CA GLN A 220 8.33 -7.09 -7.03
C GLN A 220 9.01 -7.01 -5.65
N ARG A 221 9.25 -8.16 -5.02
CA ARG A 221 9.79 -8.22 -3.65
C ARG A 221 11.31 -8.25 -3.69
N GLU A 222 11.93 -7.11 -3.41
CA GLU A 222 13.40 -6.94 -3.43
C GLU A 222 14.02 -7.46 -2.13
N VAL A 223 13.46 -7.07 -0.98
CA VAL A 223 13.79 -7.59 0.35
C VAL A 223 12.53 -8.19 0.94
N TRP A 224 12.58 -9.47 1.31
CA TRP A 224 11.43 -10.16 1.89
C TRP A 224 11.92 -11.13 2.97
N PRO A 225 11.43 -11.03 4.20
CA PRO A 225 11.86 -11.92 5.29
C PRO A 225 11.44 -13.36 5.01
N ALA A 226 12.31 -14.31 5.37
CA ALA A 226 12.07 -15.74 5.19
C ALA A 226 10.79 -16.24 5.92
N GLN A 227 10.35 -15.50 6.94
CA GLN A 227 9.10 -15.73 7.68
C GLN A 227 8.16 -14.54 7.47
N ALA A 228 7.52 -14.46 6.32
CA ALA A 228 6.61 -13.38 5.94
C ALA A 228 5.38 -13.21 6.88
N GLY A 229 5.10 -14.17 7.76
CA GLY A 229 4.05 -14.07 8.77
C GLY A 229 4.27 -12.95 9.80
N ALA A 230 5.51 -12.54 10.08
CA ALA A 230 5.81 -11.58 11.13
C ALA A 230 5.48 -10.12 10.73
N ILE A 231 5.59 -9.74 9.45
CA ILE A 231 5.27 -8.38 8.99
C ILE A 231 3.76 -8.21 8.76
N ALA A 232 3.08 -9.30 8.35
CA ALA A 232 1.66 -9.28 8.05
C ALA A 232 0.75 -9.48 9.27
N CYS A 233 1.25 -10.10 10.35
CA CYS A 233 0.45 -10.52 11.52
C CYS A 233 0.61 -9.61 12.75
N ALA A 234 1.42 -8.57 12.70
CA ALA A 234 1.69 -7.71 13.87
C ALA A 234 0.46 -6.95 14.41
N ASN A 235 -0.68 -7.01 13.72
CA ASN A 235 -1.91 -6.30 14.08
C ASN A 235 -3.17 -7.17 14.09
N VAL A 236 -3.06 -8.48 14.24
CA VAL A 236 -4.23 -9.28 14.62
C VAL A 236 -4.39 -9.11 16.13
N ASP A 237 -5.39 -8.31 16.52
CA ASP A 237 -5.72 -8.05 17.91
C ASP A 237 -5.89 -9.39 18.64
N ALA A 238 -5.06 -9.65 19.65
CA ALA A 238 -5.07 -10.89 20.45
C ALA A 238 -6.45 -11.17 21.12
N ALA A 239 -7.35 -10.18 21.07
CA ALA A 239 -8.74 -10.30 21.52
C ALA A 239 -9.64 -11.13 20.58
N GLN A 240 -9.32 -11.24 19.29
CA GLN A 240 -10.11 -12.06 18.37
C GLN A 240 -9.78 -13.55 18.41
N MET A 241 -8.55 -13.93 18.78
CA MET A 241 -8.18 -15.34 18.97
C MET A 241 -8.85 -16.02 20.18
N ARG A 242 -9.34 -15.26 21.17
CA ARG A 242 -9.99 -15.81 22.37
C ARG A 242 -11.50 -16.04 22.22
N ARG A 243 -12.14 -15.60 21.14
CA ARG A 243 -13.59 -15.79 20.92
C ARG A 243 -13.96 -17.01 20.06
N GLY A 244 -12.97 -17.67 19.47
CA GLY A 244 -13.17 -18.87 18.66
C GLY A 244 -13.00 -20.19 19.41
N ALA A 245 -12.58 -20.17 20.67
CA ALA A 245 -12.27 -21.38 21.46
C ALA A 245 -13.28 -21.69 22.60
N GLY A 246 -14.45 -21.08 22.56
CA GLY A 246 -15.42 -21.17 23.67
C GLY A 246 -16.86 -21.42 23.22
N SER A 247 -17.11 -22.45 22.38
CA SER A 247 -18.47 -22.98 22.19
C SER A 247 -18.42 -24.42 21.67
N GLU A 248 -17.91 -25.32 22.50
CA GLU A 248 -18.23 -26.77 22.48
C GLU A 248 -18.21 -27.23 23.93
N GLU A 249 -19.35 -27.15 24.59
CA GLU A 249 -19.84 -28.02 25.64
C GLU A 249 -21.37 -27.97 25.62
#